data_fe665b3681e80ea0d5c405938e43e046
#
_entry.id   fe665b3681e80ea0d5c405938e43e046
#
_cell.length_a   1.000
_cell.length_b   1.000
_cell.length_c   1.000
_cell.angle_alpha   90.00
_cell.angle_beta   90.00
_cell.angle_gamma   90.00
#
_symmetry.space_group_name_H-M   'P 1'
#
loop_
_entity.id
_entity.type
_entity.pdbx_description
1 polymer ?
#
loop_
_entity_poly.entity_id
_entity_poly.type
_entity_poly.pdbx_seq_one_letter_code
_entity_poly.pdbx_strand_id
1 'polypeptide(L)'
;MQDEFKLPYTPSGLSSDFAHFSRAFAHPARVTILLEMIKCNGIVEGRVVEVPGMSPSTVIQHLREMKKSSIIDGRIFGLRSKYWISKEAMDFFENTSKLFFVNFETLA
;
A
#
# COMPACT_ATOMS: atom_id res chain seq x y z
N MET A 1 27.88 -13.79 8.73
CA MET A 1 27.40 -12.60 8.79
C MET A 1 25.96 -12.45 8.33
N GLN A 2 25.59 -13.12 7.38
CA GLN A 2 24.24 -13.05 6.90
C GLN A 2 23.25 -13.64 7.85
N ASP A 3 23.69 -14.35 8.86
CA ASP A 3 22.76 -14.96 9.78
C ASP A 3 21.99 -13.97 10.62
N GLU A 4 22.52 -12.76 10.77
CA GLU A 4 21.82 -11.73 11.51
C GLU A 4 20.50 -11.34 10.87
N PHE A 5 20.37 -11.58 9.58
CA PHE A 5 19.16 -11.21 8.85
C PHE A 5 18.34 -12.41 8.46
N LYS A 6 18.53 -13.50 9.16
CA LYS A 6 17.77 -14.69 8.83
C LYS A 6 16.29 -14.47 9.15
N LEU A 7 15.46 -14.59 8.13
CA LEU A 7 14.03 -14.47 8.28
C LEU A 7 13.45 -15.79 8.80
N PRO A 8 12.33 -15.72 9.53
CA PRO A 8 11.71 -16.94 10.06
C PRO A 8 11.00 -17.76 8.98
N TYR A 9 11.04 -17.34 7.73
CA TYR A 9 10.39 -18.04 6.63
C TYR A 9 11.17 -17.79 5.36
N THR A 10 10.87 -18.58 4.33
CA THR A 10 11.59 -18.45 3.06
C THR A 10 11.34 -17.08 2.47
N PRO A 11 12.40 -16.42 2.00
CA PRO A 11 12.23 -15.06 1.50
C PRO A 11 11.54 -14.95 0.13
N SER A 12 11.40 -16.02 -0.61
CA SER A 12 10.91 -15.92 -1.98
C SER A 12 9.52 -15.30 -2.08
N GLY A 13 8.56 -15.83 -1.36
CA GLY A 13 7.20 -15.29 -1.37
C GLY A 13 7.14 -13.95 -0.64
N LEU A 14 7.82 -13.86 0.50
CA LEU A 14 7.81 -12.65 1.30
C LEU A 14 8.40 -11.46 0.56
N SER A 15 9.57 -11.64 -0.05
CA SER A 15 10.25 -10.55 -0.73
C SER A 15 9.43 -10.02 -1.89
N SER A 16 8.85 -10.91 -2.68
CA SER A 16 8.01 -10.53 -3.80
C SER A 16 6.76 -9.80 -3.34
N ASP A 17 6.10 -10.33 -2.34
CA ASP A 17 4.85 -9.75 -1.85
C ASP A 17 5.11 -8.39 -1.19
N PHE A 18 6.16 -8.28 -0.40
CA PHE A 18 6.49 -7.01 0.23
C PHE A 18 6.82 -5.95 -0.81
N ALA A 19 7.61 -6.31 -1.82
CA ALA A 19 7.94 -5.38 -2.90
C ALA A 19 6.67 -4.98 -3.67
N HIS A 20 5.77 -5.93 -3.88
CA HIS A 20 4.53 -5.69 -4.59
C HIS A 20 3.65 -4.66 -3.84
N PHE A 21 3.45 -4.86 -2.54
CA PHE A 21 2.69 -3.91 -1.73
C PHE A 21 3.38 -2.55 -1.62
N SER A 22 4.71 -2.56 -1.57
CA SER A 22 5.49 -1.32 -1.43
C SER A 22 5.28 -0.36 -2.60
N ARG A 23 4.87 -0.85 -3.75
CA ARG A 23 4.60 0.01 -4.91
C ARG A 23 3.52 1.04 -4.63
N ALA A 24 2.58 0.73 -3.73
CA ALA A 24 1.56 1.70 -3.36
C ALA A 24 2.13 2.88 -2.60
N PHE A 25 3.33 2.74 -2.05
CA PHE A 25 3.98 3.79 -1.27
C PHE A 25 5.16 4.41 -2.01
N ALA A 26 5.38 4.02 -3.26
CA ALA A 26 6.58 4.43 -3.98
C ALA A 26 6.44 5.77 -4.72
N HIS A 27 5.31 6.43 -4.57
CA HIS A 27 5.03 7.69 -5.25
C HIS A 27 4.35 8.64 -4.26
N PRO A 28 4.81 9.90 -4.15
CA PRO A 28 4.22 10.84 -3.19
C PRO A 28 2.71 10.99 -3.32
N ALA A 29 2.20 11.02 -4.55
CA ALA A 29 0.77 11.15 -4.78
C ALA A 29 0.01 9.95 -4.19
N ARG A 30 0.57 8.75 -4.28
CA ARG A 30 -0.08 7.55 -3.76
C ARG A 30 -0.12 7.56 -2.24
N VAL A 31 0.95 8.02 -1.61
CA VAL A 31 0.98 8.18 -0.15
C VAL A 31 -0.11 9.16 0.27
N THR A 32 -0.22 10.28 -0.43
CA THR A 32 -1.26 11.27 -0.13
C THR A 32 -2.67 10.68 -0.28
N ILE A 33 -2.88 9.91 -1.35
CA ILE A 33 -4.18 9.28 -1.57
C ILE A 33 -4.51 8.31 -0.43
N LEU A 34 -3.55 7.49 0.00
CA LEU A 34 -3.77 6.56 1.10
C LEU A 34 -4.12 7.28 2.39
N LEU A 35 -3.44 8.38 2.67
CA LEU A 35 -3.74 9.19 3.86
C LEU A 35 -5.14 9.79 3.78
N GLU A 36 -5.56 10.24 2.59
CA GLU A 36 -6.93 10.74 2.42
C GLU A 36 -7.95 9.62 2.60
N MET A 37 -7.65 8.42 2.09
CA MET A 37 -8.53 7.27 2.28
C MET A 37 -8.68 6.93 3.77
N ILE A 38 -7.61 7.02 4.52
CA ILE A 38 -7.65 6.75 5.96
C ILE A 38 -8.58 7.74 6.66
N LYS A 39 -8.53 9.01 6.27
CA LYS A 39 -9.44 10.02 6.81
C LYS A 39 -10.90 9.69 6.54
N CYS A 40 -11.18 8.96 5.47
CA CYS A 40 -12.52 8.53 5.09
C CYS A 40 -12.84 7.13 5.58
N ASN A 41 -12.18 6.67 6.64
CA ASN A 41 -12.34 5.32 7.19
C ASN A 41 -11.97 4.21 6.20
N GLY A 42 -11.09 4.52 5.24
CA GLY A 42 -10.54 3.54 4.32
C GLY A 42 -11.41 3.19 3.12
N ILE A 43 -12.59 3.82 2.99
CA ILE A 43 -13.49 3.55 1.86
C ILE A 43 -13.81 4.87 1.15
N VAL A 44 -13.56 4.91 -0.15
CA VAL A 44 -13.82 6.13 -0.94
C VAL A 44 -14.42 5.78 -2.29
N GLU A 45 -15.20 6.71 -2.84
CA GLU A 45 -15.48 6.70 -4.27
C GLU A 45 -14.33 7.40 -4.97
N GLY A 46 -13.90 6.86 -6.13
CA GLY A 46 -12.68 7.35 -6.78
C GLY A 46 -12.72 8.83 -7.10
N ARG A 47 -13.90 9.36 -7.42
CA ARG A 47 -14.00 10.75 -7.82
C ARG A 47 -14.10 11.75 -6.66
N VAL A 48 -14.24 11.28 -5.42
CA VAL A 48 -14.32 12.18 -4.27
C VAL A 48 -12.99 12.28 -3.51
N VAL A 49 -11.98 11.53 -3.94
CA VAL A 49 -10.64 11.67 -3.37
C VAL A 49 -9.97 12.84 -4.07
N GLU A 50 -9.75 13.92 -3.33
CA GLU A 50 -9.13 15.11 -3.88
C GLU A 50 -7.70 15.24 -3.38
N VAL A 51 -6.79 15.48 -4.31
CA VAL A 51 -5.39 15.74 -4.00
C VAL A 51 -5.02 17.07 -4.64
N PRO A 52 -4.54 18.05 -3.85
CA PRO A 52 -4.18 19.35 -4.39
C PRO A 52 -3.19 19.22 -5.55
N GLY A 53 -3.45 19.93 -6.63
CA GLY A 53 -2.60 19.93 -7.81
C GLY A 53 -2.76 18.72 -8.72
N MET A 54 -3.74 17.87 -8.46
CA MET A 54 -3.94 16.67 -9.26
C MET A 54 -5.36 16.63 -9.77
N SER A 55 -5.52 16.33 -11.06
CA SER A 55 -6.88 16.23 -11.66
C SER A 55 -7.58 14.97 -11.16
N PRO A 56 -8.92 14.97 -11.13
CA PRO A 56 -9.65 13.76 -10.72
C PRO A 56 -9.31 12.52 -11.55
N SER A 57 -9.10 12.68 -12.85
CA SER A 57 -8.75 11.54 -13.70
C SER A 57 -7.39 10.97 -13.34
N THR A 58 -6.44 11.81 -12.94
CA THR A 58 -5.13 11.36 -12.50
C THR A 58 -5.22 10.62 -11.17
N VAL A 59 -6.04 11.10 -10.24
CA VAL A 59 -6.28 10.41 -8.98
C VAL A 59 -6.86 9.02 -9.24
N ILE A 60 -7.86 8.93 -10.11
CA ILE A 60 -8.47 7.63 -10.46
C ILE A 60 -7.44 6.70 -11.09
N GLN A 61 -6.57 7.23 -11.93
CA GLN A 61 -5.52 6.42 -12.54
C GLN A 61 -4.57 5.86 -11.48
N HIS A 62 -4.20 6.68 -10.49
CA HIS A 62 -3.38 6.18 -9.38
C HIS A 62 -4.11 5.11 -8.58
N LEU A 63 -5.40 5.29 -8.30
CA LEU A 63 -6.18 4.29 -7.59
C LEU A 63 -6.19 2.96 -8.32
N ARG A 64 -6.36 2.99 -9.64
CA ARG A 64 -6.32 1.77 -10.45
C ARG A 64 -4.96 1.07 -10.37
N GLU A 65 -3.88 1.85 -10.42
CA GLU A 65 -2.54 1.30 -10.28
C GLU A 65 -2.28 0.75 -8.89
N MET A 66 -2.77 1.43 -7.86
CA MET A 66 -2.63 0.98 -6.48
C MET A 66 -3.42 -0.30 -6.23
N LYS A 67 -4.55 -0.47 -6.92
CA LYS A 67 -5.30 -1.72 -6.83
C LYS A 67 -4.46 -2.89 -7.32
N LYS A 68 -3.62 -2.68 -8.32
CA LYS A 68 -2.73 -3.73 -8.82
C LYS A 68 -1.70 -4.15 -7.79
N SER A 69 -1.38 -3.30 -6.84
CA SER A 69 -0.43 -3.64 -5.77
C SER A 69 -1.10 -4.31 -4.57
N SER A 70 -2.41 -4.49 -4.63
CA SER A 70 -3.22 -5.18 -3.63
C SER A 70 -3.35 -4.47 -2.28
N ILE A 71 -2.72 -3.30 -2.10
CA ILE A 71 -2.86 -2.55 -0.84
C ILE A 71 -4.27 -1.97 -0.73
N ILE A 72 -4.87 -1.65 -1.87
CA ILE A 72 -6.28 -1.30 -1.94
C ILE A 72 -6.99 -2.29 -2.86
N ASP A 73 -8.28 -2.41 -2.65
CA ASP A 73 -9.15 -3.17 -3.52
C ASP A 73 -10.27 -2.26 -3.98
N GLY A 74 -11.11 -2.73 -4.87
CA GLY A 74 -12.15 -1.87 -5.38
C GLY A 74 -13.08 -2.56 -6.35
N ARG A 75 -14.24 -1.93 -6.54
CA ARG A 75 -15.20 -2.30 -7.57
C ARG A 75 -15.28 -1.14 -8.55
N ILE A 76 -15.04 -1.44 -9.81
CA ILE A 76 -14.99 -0.42 -10.86
C ILE A 76 -16.34 -0.36 -11.56
N PHE A 77 -17.05 0.76 -11.38
CA PHE A 77 -18.32 1.02 -12.01
C PHE A 77 -18.28 2.38 -12.69
N GLY A 78 -17.29 2.62 -13.53
CA GLY A 78 -17.10 3.92 -14.14
C GLY A 78 -16.95 5.01 -13.08
N LEU A 79 -17.82 6.02 -13.10
CA LEU A 79 -17.73 7.12 -12.15
C LEU A 79 -18.12 6.75 -10.71
N ARG A 80 -18.68 5.56 -10.52
CA ARG A 80 -19.09 5.08 -9.20
C ARG A 80 -18.13 4.05 -8.64
N SER A 81 -16.92 4.03 -9.14
CA SER A 81 -15.92 3.12 -8.62
C SER A 81 -15.67 3.38 -7.14
N LYS A 82 -15.70 2.32 -6.35
CA LYS A 82 -15.41 2.38 -4.92
C LYS A 82 -14.10 1.69 -4.65
N TYR A 83 -13.32 2.28 -3.79
CA TYR A 83 -12.02 1.73 -3.39
C TYR A 83 -11.94 1.69 -1.88
N TRP A 84 -11.26 0.68 -1.37
CA TRP A 84 -11.02 0.56 0.08
C TRP A 84 -9.63 0.00 0.31
N ILE A 85 -9.10 0.30 1.49
CA ILE A 85 -7.79 -0.22 1.89
C ILE A 85 -7.99 -1.65 2.34
N SER A 86 -7.14 -2.56 1.84
CA SER A 86 -7.16 -3.95 2.25
C SER A 86 -6.52 -4.09 3.63
N LYS A 87 -7.33 -4.44 4.63
CA LYS A 87 -6.80 -4.64 5.98
C LYS A 87 -5.77 -5.76 6.00
N GLU A 88 -6.05 -6.83 5.26
CA GLU A 88 -5.16 -7.98 5.20
C GLU A 88 -3.80 -7.59 4.62
N ALA A 89 -3.80 -6.81 3.53
CA ALA A 89 -2.56 -6.34 2.91
C ALA A 89 -1.81 -5.38 3.84
N MET A 90 -2.54 -4.48 4.51
CA MET A 90 -1.92 -3.54 5.44
C MET A 90 -1.30 -4.25 6.63
N ASP A 91 -1.98 -5.26 7.17
CA ASP A 91 -1.44 -6.06 8.27
C ASP A 91 -0.17 -6.78 7.85
N PHE A 92 -0.16 -7.35 6.65
CA PHE A 92 1.03 -8.00 6.11
C PHE A 92 2.17 -6.99 5.97
N PHE A 93 1.87 -5.82 5.42
CA PHE A 93 2.88 -4.80 5.21
C PHE A 93 3.45 -4.31 6.53
N GLU A 94 2.60 -4.09 7.52
CA GLU A 94 3.04 -3.67 8.85
C GLU A 94 3.93 -4.72 9.49
N ASN A 95 3.48 -5.97 9.53
CA ASN A 95 4.21 -7.04 10.18
C ASN A 95 5.55 -7.31 9.50
N THR A 96 5.57 -7.25 8.17
CA THR A 96 6.82 -7.45 7.43
C THR A 96 7.78 -6.29 7.65
N SER A 97 7.26 -5.07 7.69
CA SER A 97 8.08 -3.88 7.96
C SER A 97 8.78 -3.99 9.30
N LYS A 98 8.10 -4.53 10.32
CA LYS A 98 8.68 -4.68 11.65
C LYS A 98 9.92 -5.56 11.67
N LEU A 99 10.01 -6.52 10.74
CA LEU A 99 11.19 -7.38 10.67
C LEU A 99 12.46 -6.59 10.38
N PHE A 100 12.35 -5.54 9.57
CA PHE A 100 13.50 -4.70 9.29
C PHE A 100 13.99 -3.98 10.55
N PHE A 101 13.07 -3.46 11.33
CA PHE A 101 13.42 -2.71 12.53
C PHE A 101 13.99 -3.63 13.61
N VAL A 102 13.37 -4.78 13.83
CA VAL A 102 13.84 -5.74 14.82
C VAL A 102 15.24 -6.22 14.47
N ASN A 103 15.47 -6.61 13.23
CA ASN A 103 16.78 -7.09 12.81
C ASN A 103 17.82 -5.98 12.82
N PHE A 104 17.43 -4.76 12.46
CA PHE A 104 18.34 -3.64 12.50
C PHE A 104 18.80 -3.33 13.93
N GLU A 105 17.89 -3.40 14.90
CA GLU A 105 18.21 -3.13 16.29
C GLU A 105 19.21 -4.14 16.84
N THR A 106 19.17 -5.37 16.37
CA THR A 106 20.10 -6.41 16.83
C THR A 106 21.50 -6.24 16.27
N LEU A 107 21.68 -5.36 15.30
CA LEU A 107 23.02 -5.10 14.74
C LEU A 107 23.86 -4.17 15.59
N ALA A 108 23.28 -3.53 16.55
CA ALA A 108 23.97 -2.53 17.37
C ALA A 108 25.09 -3.12 18.22
#